data_799ef8e4a05c033a578ab542dfc2be40
#
_entry.id   799ef8e4a05c033a578ab542dfc2be40
#
_cell.length_a   1.000
_cell.length_b   1.000
_cell.length_c   1.000
_cell.angle_alpha   90.00
_cell.angle_beta   90.00
_cell.angle_gamma   90.00
#
_symmetry.space_group_name_H-M   'P 1'
#
loop_
_entity.id
_entity.type
_entity.pdbx_description
1 polymer ?
#
loop_
_entity_poly.entity_id
_entity_poly.type
_entity_poly.pdbx_seq_one_letter_code
_entity_poly.pdbx_strand_id
1 'polypeptide(L)'
;MYLSDNKDDFLNFPKTLYECDPFYTTKSEDISKCEKLFVVKDNDKVLARAGLIYANNRAQIGFFEAENNFNAVKFLFDEIKKYVLQKGYDYLIGPINGSTWKKYRVTLPSNNPPFLLDNYNKPYYAKLFEKCGFETIANYTSSICSNLDRDYSRLDKFEKIFEQKGLKIRKFDLNNFERDIRKIYEVSIKSFVNNFLYTPIEFEEFYKMYEPVKSFLNPEWVLLAENENNEPIAFIFGFDNLYNRSEKSLIIKTLAQIPDYKYRGIGSFLTEFMHKKAKEAGYNNIIHALMHESNVSANILAGELYHKYKLYGVEL
;
A
#
# COMPACT_ATOMS: atom_id res chain seq x y z
N MET A 1 -24.15 20.03 -14.54
CA MET A 1 -23.70 18.88 -13.70
C MET A 1 -24.67 18.65 -12.57
N TYR A 2 -24.89 17.40 -12.16
CA TYR A 2 -25.75 17.00 -11.06
C TYR A 2 -25.14 15.79 -10.33
N LEU A 3 -25.62 15.52 -9.11
CA LEU A 3 -25.24 14.34 -8.34
C LEU A 3 -26.19 13.18 -8.63
N SER A 4 -25.61 11.98 -8.66
CA SER A 4 -26.30 10.70 -8.68
C SER A 4 -25.66 9.79 -7.62
N ASP A 5 -26.42 8.83 -7.12
CA ASP A 5 -25.95 7.74 -6.25
C ASP A 5 -26.05 6.37 -6.94
N ASN A 6 -26.17 6.38 -8.26
CA ASN A 6 -26.30 5.18 -9.06
C ASN A 6 -25.08 4.27 -8.91
N LYS A 7 -25.31 3.08 -8.39
CA LYS A 7 -24.26 2.10 -8.09
C LYS A 7 -23.55 1.57 -9.34
N ASP A 8 -24.28 1.39 -10.44
CA ASP A 8 -23.72 0.87 -11.69
C ASP A 8 -22.80 1.92 -12.34
N ASP A 9 -23.23 3.19 -12.38
CA ASP A 9 -22.39 4.30 -12.83
C ASP A 9 -21.12 4.37 -11.98
N PHE A 10 -21.25 4.26 -10.64
CA PHE A 10 -20.14 4.27 -9.73
C PHE A 10 -19.13 3.14 -10.02
N LEU A 11 -19.59 1.90 -10.13
CA LEU A 11 -18.70 0.73 -10.32
C LEU A 11 -18.11 0.63 -11.73
N ASN A 12 -18.81 1.16 -12.75
CA ASN A 12 -18.35 1.07 -14.13
C ASN A 12 -17.45 2.24 -14.55
N PHE A 13 -17.54 3.40 -13.91
CA PHE A 13 -16.75 4.58 -14.28
C PHE A 13 -15.23 4.32 -14.37
N PRO A 14 -14.57 3.60 -13.46
CA PRO A 14 -13.14 3.34 -13.63
C PRO A 14 -12.80 2.52 -14.85
N LYS A 15 -13.68 1.61 -15.29
CA LYS A 15 -13.47 0.81 -16.50
C LYS A 15 -13.37 1.71 -17.72
N THR A 16 -14.27 2.69 -17.81
CA THR A 16 -14.27 3.69 -18.89
C THR A 16 -13.08 4.64 -18.78
N LEU A 17 -12.79 5.14 -17.56
CA LEU A 17 -11.71 6.09 -17.32
C LEU A 17 -10.33 5.53 -17.66
N TYR A 18 -10.13 4.22 -17.49
CA TYR A 18 -8.86 3.52 -17.70
C TYR A 18 -8.90 2.51 -18.86
N GLU A 19 -9.86 2.60 -19.77
CA GLU A 19 -10.11 1.62 -20.84
C GLU A 19 -8.86 1.23 -21.65
N CYS A 20 -8.01 2.20 -21.96
CA CYS A 20 -6.78 1.98 -22.72
C CYS A 20 -5.50 2.01 -21.86
N ASP A 21 -5.63 1.91 -20.54
CA ASP A 21 -4.50 2.04 -19.63
C ASP A 21 -3.90 0.67 -19.30
N PRO A 22 -2.66 0.36 -19.74
CA PRO A 22 -2.07 -0.98 -19.61
C PRO A 22 -1.76 -1.37 -18.16
N PHE A 23 -1.71 -0.40 -17.25
CA PHE A 23 -1.37 -0.61 -15.85
C PHE A 23 -2.60 -0.69 -14.93
N TYR A 24 -3.77 -0.36 -15.46
CA TYR A 24 -4.99 -0.44 -14.66
C TYR A 24 -5.61 -1.83 -14.75
N THR A 25 -5.77 -2.46 -13.61
CA THR A 25 -6.49 -3.74 -13.50
C THR A 25 -7.85 -3.51 -12.85
N THR A 26 -8.91 -3.80 -13.58
CA THR A 26 -10.27 -3.75 -13.04
C THR A 26 -10.42 -4.84 -11.97
N LYS A 27 -10.59 -4.43 -10.72
CA LYS A 27 -10.91 -5.32 -9.61
C LYS A 27 -12.35 -5.07 -9.16
N SER A 28 -12.99 -6.09 -8.62
CA SER A 28 -14.24 -5.90 -7.90
C SER A 28 -13.99 -5.01 -6.69
N GLU A 29 -14.74 -3.93 -6.55
CA GLU A 29 -14.64 -3.02 -5.42
C GLU A 29 -15.74 -3.36 -4.41
N ASP A 30 -15.35 -3.63 -3.17
CA ASP A 30 -16.30 -3.79 -2.07
C ASP A 30 -16.65 -2.41 -1.49
N ILE A 31 -17.80 -1.91 -1.92
CA ILE A 31 -18.35 -0.61 -1.49
C ILE A 31 -19.34 -0.75 -0.32
N SER A 32 -19.48 -1.91 0.29
CA SER A 32 -20.44 -2.17 1.38
C SER A 32 -20.22 -1.30 2.63
N LYS A 33 -19.00 -0.82 2.84
CA LYS A 33 -18.64 0.09 3.94
C LYS A 33 -18.85 1.57 3.60
N CYS A 34 -19.32 1.91 2.39
CA CYS A 34 -19.65 3.30 2.04
C CYS A 34 -20.98 3.71 2.68
N GLU A 35 -20.96 4.77 3.47
CA GLU A 35 -22.16 5.45 3.97
C GLU A 35 -22.98 6.01 2.79
N LYS A 36 -22.28 6.60 1.83
CA LYS A 36 -22.90 7.21 0.64
C LYS A 36 -21.98 7.15 -0.56
N LEU A 37 -22.57 6.93 -1.72
CA LEU A 37 -21.92 7.05 -3.02
C LEU A 37 -22.24 8.41 -3.63
N PHE A 38 -21.25 9.03 -4.24
CA PHE A 38 -21.37 10.29 -4.95
C PHE A 38 -20.85 10.09 -6.37
N VAL A 39 -21.68 10.39 -7.36
CA VAL A 39 -21.33 10.35 -8.78
C VAL A 39 -21.73 11.68 -9.40
N VAL A 40 -20.76 12.39 -9.97
CA VAL A 40 -21.02 13.63 -10.71
C VAL A 40 -21.22 13.31 -12.19
N LYS A 41 -22.34 13.74 -12.72
CA LYS A 41 -22.70 13.57 -14.14
C LYS A 41 -22.90 14.92 -14.83
N ASP A 42 -22.58 14.92 -16.11
CA ASP A 42 -23.01 15.97 -17.05
C ASP A 42 -23.74 15.28 -18.20
N ASN A 43 -25.06 15.52 -18.31
CA ASN A 43 -25.97 14.69 -19.09
C ASN A 43 -25.80 13.21 -18.66
N ASP A 44 -25.50 12.31 -19.60
CA ASP A 44 -25.30 10.88 -19.32
C ASP A 44 -23.86 10.50 -18.99
N LYS A 45 -22.92 11.45 -19.10
CA LYS A 45 -21.50 11.19 -18.88
C LYS A 45 -21.13 11.32 -17.41
N VAL A 46 -20.52 10.28 -16.84
CA VAL A 46 -19.89 10.36 -15.52
C VAL A 46 -18.56 11.10 -15.62
N LEU A 47 -18.33 12.09 -14.74
CA LEU A 47 -17.12 12.92 -14.69
C LEU A 47 -16.26 12.66 -13.46
N ALA A 48 -16.89 12.29 -12.34
CA ALA A 48 -16.18 12.00 -11.10
C ALA A 48 -17.03 11.13 -10.18
N ARG A 49 -16.38 10.36 -9.32
CA ARG A 49 -17.04 9.57 -8.27
C ARG A 49 -16.22 9.59 -6.97
N ALA A 50 -16.88 9.41 -5.84
CA ALA A 50 -16.26 9.09 -4.57
C ALA A 50 -17.25 8.40 -3.64
N GLY A 51 -16.75 7.47 -2.80
CA GLY A 51 -17.50 6.88 -1.69
C GLY A 51 -17.15 7.59 -0.39
N LEU A 52 -18.15 7.96 0.41
CA LEU A 52 -17.93 8.44 1.76
C LEU A 52 -17.93 7.27 2.73
N ILE A 53 -16.88 7.18 3.56
CA ILE A 53 -16.71 6.12 4.54
C ILE A 53 -16.46 6.76 5.90
N TYR A 54 -17.10 6.26 6.95
CA TYR A 54 -16.76 6.62 8.32
C TYR A 54 -15.96 5.49 8.97
N ALA A 55 -14.73 5.79 9.37
CA ALA A 55 -13.86 4.84 10.05
C ALA A 55 -13.00 5.55 11.09
N ASN A 56 -12.86 4.98 12.29
CA ASN A 56 -12.07 5.54 13.40
C ASN A 56 -12.45 6.99 13.72
N ASN A 57 -13.72 7.29 13.81
CA ASN A 57 -14.27 8.64 14.05
C ASN A 57 -13.81 9.71 13.04
N ARG A 58 -13.54 9.30 11.80
CA ARG A 58 -13.13 10.20 10.71
C ARG A 58 -13.99 9.99 9.48
N ALA A 59 -14.30 11.08 8.80
CA ALA A 59 -14.88 11.06 7.47
C ALA A 59 -13.76 10.85 6.43
N GLN A 60 -13.97 9.92 5.50
CA GLN A 60 -12.97 9.50 4.52
C GLN A 60 -13.55 9.50 3.11
N ILE A 61 -12.80 10.05 2.16
CA ILE A 61 -13.06 9.92 0.72
C ILE A 61 -12.38 8.64 0.24
N GLY A 62 -13.17 7.62 -0.05
CA GLY A 62 -12.72 6.39 -0.69
C GLY A 62 -13.14 6.29 -2.15
N PHE A 63 -12.56 5.37 -2.89
CA PHE A 63 -12.93 5.04 -4.27
C PHE A 63 -12.96 6.24 -5.22
N PHE A 64 -12.16 7.27 -4.92
CA PHE A 64 -12.10 8.48 -5.73
C PHE A 64 -11.52 8.17 -7.11
N GLU A 65 -12.29 8.50 -8.14
CA GLU A 65 -11.85 8.52 -9.53
C GLU A 65 -12.50 9.73 -10.23
N ALA A 66 -11.76 10.38 -11.15
CA ALA A 66 -12.26 11.55 -11.86
C ALA A 66 -11.59 11.72 -13.22
N GLU A 67 -12.29 12.33 -14.16
CA GLU A 67 -11.69 12.95 -15.31
C GLU A 67 -10.88 14.19 -14.91
N ASN A 68 -10.00 14.70 -15.78
CA ASN A 68 -9.27 15.94 -15.56
C ASN A 68 -10.20 17.17 -15.68
N ASN A 69 -11.22 17.20 -14.82
CA ASN A 69 -12.25 18.25 -14.80
C ASN A 69 -12.34 18.85 -13.38
N PHE A 70 -11.67 19.99 -13.18
CA PHE A 70 -11.65 20.68 -11.90
C PHE A 70 -13.05 21.04 -11.39
N ASN A 71 -13.95 21.52 -12.26
CA ASN A 71 -15.27 21.94 -11.84
C ASN A 71 -16.13 20.76 -11.34
N ALA A 72 -16.01 19.59 -12.00
CA ALA A 72 -16.69 18.38 -11.56
C ALA A 72 -16.15 17.88 -10.21
N VAL A 73 -14.84 17.89 -10.01
CA VAL A 73 -14.22 17.47 -8.74
C VAL A 73 -14.51 18.47 -7.62
N LYS A 74 -14.46 19.76 -7.92
CA LYS A 74 -14.85 20.78 -6.94
C LYS A 74 -16.31 20.59 -6.49
N PHE A 75 -17.22 20.42 -7.43
CA PHE A 75 -18.63 20.16 -7.13
C PHE A 75 -18.80 18.89 -6.29
N LEU A 76 -18.13 17.79 -6.65
CA LEU A 76 -18.13 16.55 -5.88
C LEU A 76 -17.67 16.77 -4.43
N PHE A 77 -16.54 17.43 -4.24
CA PHE A 77 -15.97 17.65 -2.90
C PHE A 77 -16.78 18.64 -2.07
N ASP A 78 -17.32 19.68 -2.67
CA ASP A 78 -18.20 20.64 -1.98
C ASP A 78 -19.45 19.93 -1.43
N GLU A 79 -20.07 19.04 -2.19
CA GLU A 79 -21.25 18.27 -1.75
C GLU A 79 -20.89 17.20 -0.69
N ILE A 80 -19.71 16.57 -0.79
CA ILE A 80 -19.23 15.68 0.26
C ILE A 80 -18.96 16.44 1.55
N LYS A 81 -18.26 17.58 1.49
CA LYS A 81 -17.98 18.44 2.66
C LYS A 81 -19.27 18.88 3.35
N LYS A 82 -20.24 19.35 2.58
CA LYS A 82 -21.56 19.75 3.09
C LYS A 82 -22.28 18.60 3.80
N TYR A 83 -22.26 17.38 3.23
CA TYR A 83 -22.86 16.20 3.83
C TYR A 83 -22.15 15.79 5.13
N VAL A 84 -20.81 15.84 5.14
CA VAL A 84 -19.97 15.48 6.29
C VAL A 84 -20.20 16.44 7.46
N LEU A 85 -20.29 17.77 7.19
CA LEU A 85 -20.64 18.79 8.21
C LEU A 85 -22.03 18.53 8.81
N GLN A 86 -23.02 18.16 8.00
CA GLN A 86 -24.37 17.83 8.49
C GLN A 86 -24.40 16.62 9.43
N LYS A 87 -23.40 15.74 9.31
CA LYS A 87 -23.20 14.57 10.18
C LYS A 87 -22.34 14.86 11.42
N GLY A 88 -21.91 16.12 11.59
CA GLY A 88 -21.17 16.57 12.77
C GLY A 88 -19.67 16.27 12.74
N TYR A 89 -19.11 16.03 11.57
CA TYR A 89 -17.66 15.90 11.39
C TYR A 89 -17.10 17.22 10.82
N ASP A 90 -15.94 17.61 11.30
CA ASP A 90 -15.23 18.85 10.95
C ASP A 90 -13.94 18.61 10.13
N TYR A 91 -13.62 17.33 9.85
CA TYR A 91 -12.40 16.96 9.15
C TYR A 91 -12.64 15.84 8.16
N LEU A 92 -12.07 15.96 6.96
CA LEU A 92 -12.22 15.01 5.86
C LEU A 92 -10.85 14.60 5.31
N ILE A 93 -10.58 13.31 5.21
CA ILE A 93 -9.32 12.78 4.68
C ILE A 93 -9.54 11.97 3.41
N GLY A 94 -8.53 11.89 2.54
CA GLY A 94 -8.58 11.06 1.34
C GLY A 94 -7.42 11.24 0.35
N PRO A 95 -7.35 10.36 -0.64
CA PRO A 95 -8.19 9.18 -0.80
C PRO A 95 -7.77 8.02 0.12
N ILE A 96 -8.75 7.36 0.73
CA ILE A 96 -8.52 6.17 1.55
C ILE A 96 -9.79 5.29 1.60
N ASN A 97 -9.67 4.01 1.27
CA ASN A 97 -10.80 3.08 1.19
C ASN A 97 -11.11 2.42 2.55
N GLY A 98 -11.27 3.24 3.60
CA GLY A 98 -11.67 2.82 4.93
C GLY A 98 -10.51 2.44 5.85
N SER A 99 -9.37 2.02 5.34
CA SER A 99 -8.20 1.68 6.14
C SER A 99 -6.90 1.71 5.31
N THR A 100 -5.76 1.79 6.02
CA THR A 100 -4.43 1.70 5.39
C THR A 100 -4.06 0.29 4.89
N TRP A 101 -4.87 -0.71 5.19
CA TRP A 101 -4.76 -2.06 4.62
C TRP A 101 -5.25 -2.13 3.17
N LYS A 102 -6.12 -1.20 2.77
CA LYS A 102 -6.71 -1.08 1.42
C LYS A 102 -6.00 -0.01 0.60
N LYS A 103 -6.53 0.30 -0.60
CA LYS A 103 -6.00 1.39 -1.44
C LYS A 103 -6.19 2.74 -0.71
N TYR A 104 -5.10 3.48 -0.55
CA TYR A 104 -5.09 4.83 0.00
C TYR A 104 -3.93 5.64 -0.58
N ARG A 105 -3.96 6.97 -0.45
CA ARG A 105 -2.98 7.95 -0.99
C ARG A 105 -3.03 8.12 -2.51
N VAL A 106 -2.46 9.21 -2.98
CA VAL A 106 -2.30 9.57 -4.40
C VAL A 106 -0.84 9.42 -4.78
N THR A 107 -0.57 8.72 -5.88
CA THR A 107 0.76 8.68 -6.52
C THR A 107 0.98 9.98 -7.28
N LEU A 108 2.09 10.65 -7.00
CA LEU A 108 2.48 11.87 -7.71
C LEU A 108 3.04 11.54 -9.11
N PRO A 109 2.96 12.46 -10.08
CA PRO A 109 3.57 12.27 -11.39
C PRO A 109 5.04 11.91 -11.29
N SER A 110 5.46 10.90 -12.05
CA SER A 110 6.83 10.40 -12.14
C SER A 110 7.12 9.96 -13.57
N ASN A 111 8.40 9.99 -13.98
CA ASN A 111 8.85 9.41 -15.24
C ASN A 111 9.06 7.89 -15.14
N ASN A 112 9.08 7.34 -13.92
CA ASN A 112 9.20 5.92 -13.72
C ASN A 112 7.85 5.23 -13.95
N PRO A 113 7.82 4.04 -14.59
CA PRO A 113 6.58 3.27 -14.74
C PRO A 113 6.07 2.77 -13.38
N PRO A 114 4.77 2.51 -13.26
CA PRO A 114 4.25 1.86 -12.07
C PRO A 114 4.80 0.43 -11.95
N PHE A 115 4.86 -0.08 -10.73
CA PHE A 115 5.21 -1.48 -10.47
C PHE A 115 3.99 -2.28 -10.00
N LEU A 116 4.08 -3.61 -10.03
CA LEU A 116 2.99 -4.47 -9.59
C LEU A 116 2.58 -4.16 -8.14
N LEU A 117 1.30 -4.01 -7.89
CA LEU A 117 0.69 -3.60 -6.61
C LEU A 117 1.09 -2.18 -6.14
N ASP A 118 1.57 -1.34 -7.05
CA ASP A 118 1.71 0.08 -6.78
C ASP A 118 0.35 0.75 -6.58
N ASN A 119 0.35 1.92 -5.96
CA ASN A 119 -0.85 2.74 -5.86
C ASN A 119 -1.02 3.54 -7.16
N TYR A 120 -1.80 3.02 -8.10
CA TYR A 120 -1.98 3.61 -9.41
C TYR A 120 -3.21 4.51 -9.48
N ASN A 121 -3.03 5.71 -10.06
CA ASN A 121 -4.08 6.71 -10.29
C ASN A 121 -3.70 7.63 -11.47
N LYS A 122 -4.66 8.42 -11.96
CA LYS A 122 -4.37 9.46 -12.97
C LYS A 122 -3.42 10.53 -12.41
N PRO A 123 -2.46 11.03 -13.21
CA PRO A 123 -1.38 11.91 -12.74
C PRO A 123 -1.85 13.28 -12.23
N TYR A 124 -3.06 13.69 -12.60
CA TYR A 124 -3.62 14.99 -12.20
C TYR A 124 -4.35 14.99 -10.86
N TYR A 125 -4.51 13.82 -10.18
CA TYR A 125 -5.30 13.74 -8.93
C TYR A 125 -4.75 14.60 -7.81
N ALA A 126 -3.44 14.58 -7.58
CA ALA A 126 -2.80 15.41 -6.57
C ALA A 126 -3.19 16.89 -6.73
N LYS A 127 -3.07 17.41 -7.97
CA LYS A 127 -3.43 18.79 -8.29
C LYS A 127 -4.92 19.10 -8.09
N LEU A 128 -5.80 18.12 -8.32
CA LEU A 128 -7.24 18.30 -8.09
C LEU A 128 -7.55 18.42 -6.59
N PHE A 129 -6.95 17.55 -5.74
CA PHE A 129 -7.08 17.66 -4.29
C PHE A 129 -6.57 19.01 -3.78
N GLU A 130 -5.35 19.40 -4.16
CA GLU A 130 -4.73 20.67 -3.74
C GLU A 130 -5.57 21.90 -4.15
N LYS A 131 -6.07 21.93 -5.39
CA LYS A 131 -6.95 23.02 -5.87
C LYS A 131 -8.31 23.06 -5.16
N CYS A 132 -8.78 21.97 -4.59
CA CYS A 132 -10.01 21.90 -3.81
C CYS A 132 -9.78 22.20 -2.31
N GLY A 133 -8.59 22.68 -1.93
CA GLY A 133 -8.24 23.11 -0.58
C GLY A 133 -7.80 22.00 0.35
N PHE A 134 -7.48 20.80 -0.18
CA PHE A 134 -6.91 19.74 0.63
C PHE A 134 -5.40 19.95 0.81
N GLU A 135 -4.92 19.74 2.03
CA GLU A 135 -3.52 19.81 2.40
C GLU A 135 -2.89 18.41 2.55
N THR A 136 -1.59 18.32 2.34
CA THR A 136 -0.86 17.07 2.56
C THR A 136 -0.75 16.77 4.05
N ILE A 137 -1.24 15.61 4.49
CA ILE A 137 -1.18 15.16 5.88
C ILE A 137 -0.18 14.02 6.11
N ALA A 138 0.26 13.36 5.04
CA ALA A 138 1.33 12.36 5.09
C ALA A 138 2.00 12.19 3.73
N ASN A 139 3.32 11.99 3.75
CA ASN A 139 4.13 11.69 2.58
C ASN A 139 4.65 10.25 2.64
N TYR A 140 4.75 9.64 1.46
CA TYR A 140 5.30 8.29 1.29
C TYR A 140 6.23 8.27 0.09
N THR A 141 7.16 7.33 0.09
CA THR A 141 8.09 7.12 -1.01
C THR A 141 8.24 5.65 -1.35
N SER A 142 8.58 5.38 -2.60
CA SER A 142 9.22 4.14 -3.02
C SER A 142 10.60 4.47 -3.56
N SER A 143 11.58 3.63 -3.28
CA SER A 143 12.96 3.80 -3.76
C SER A 143 13.39 2.58 -4.57
N ILE A 144 14.32 2.77 -5.51
CA ILE A 144 14.92 1.70 -6.30
C ILE A 144 16.41 1.58 -5.97
N CYS A 145 16.86 0.35 -5.72
CA CYS A 145 18.26 0.01 -5.56
C CYS A 145 18.72 -0.76 -6.80
N SER A 146 19.48 -0.10 -7.67
CA SER A 146 20.00 -0.70 -8.91
C SER A 146 21.39 -1.31 -8.74
N ASN A 147 22.12 -0.91 -7.69
CA ASN A 147 23.41 -1.53 -7.37
C ASN A 147 23.26 -2.64 -6.33
N LEU A 148 23.19 -3.88 -6.78
CA LEU A 148 23.17 -5.06 -5.94
C LEU A 148 24.58 -5.62 -5.70
N ASP A 149 25.61 -5.04 -6.31
CA ASP A 149 27.01 -5.39 -6.12
C ASP A 149 27.59 -4.69 -4.90
N ARG A 150 27.32 -5.27 -3.73
CA ARG A 150 27.79 -4.73 -2.44
C ARG A 150 28.37 -5.82 -1.58
N ASP A 151 29.09 -5.42 -0.54
CA ASP A 151 29.63 -6.34 0.47
C ASP A 151 28.51 -6.87 1.36
N TYR A 152 28.32 -8.17 1.34
CA TYR A 152 27.36 -8.92 2.17
C TYR A 152 28.05 -9.70 3.32
N SER A 153 29.32 -9.49 3.57
CA SER A 153 30.09 -10.22 4.60
C SER A 153 29.50 -10.08 6.01
N ARG A 154 28.76 -9.00 6.26
CA ARG A 154 28.05 -8.78 7.52
C ARG A 154 26.95 -9.81 7.79
N LEU A 155 26.34 -10.41 6.75
CA LEU A 155 25.27 -11.38 6.90
C LEU A 155 25.72 -12.60 7.71
N ASP A 156 26.90 -13.15 7.42
CA ASP A 156 27.43 -14.34 8.13
C ASP A 156 27.61 -14.07 9.63
N LYS A 157 27.99 -12.83 9.98
CA LYS A 157 28.10 -12.41 11.38
C LYS A 157 26.73 -12.30 12.05
N PHE A 158 25.75 -11.72 11.38
CA PHE A 158 24.40 -11.57 11.92
C PHE A 158 23.70 -12.93 12.04
N GLU A 159 23.88 -13.81 11.06
CA GLU A 159 23.30 -15.15 11.08
C GLU A 159 23.76 -15.92 12.33
N LYS A 160 25.08 -15.94 12.62
CA LYS A 160 25.61 -16.55 13.85
C LYS A 160 25.03 -15.93 15.13
N ILE A 161 24.88 -14.59 15.17
CA ILE A 161 24.31 -13.91 16.35
C ILE A 161 22.83 -14.32 16.53
N PHE A 162 22.08 -14.45 15.44
CA PHE A 162 20.66 -14.83 15.50
C PHE A 162 20.50 -16.30 15.88
N GLU A 163 21.32 -17.19 15.32
CA GLU A 163 21.34 -18.59 15.73
C GLU A 163 21.63 -18.76 17.23
N GLN A 164 22.63 -18.01 17.77
CA GLN A 164 22.92 -18.00 19.21
C GLN A 164 21.78 -17.48 20.07
N LYS A 165 20.90 -16.64 19.49
CA LYS A 165 19.65 -16.15 20.13
C LYS A 165 18.46 -17.09 19.91
N GLY A 166 18.65 -18.26 19.31
CA GLY A 166 17.58 -19.20 19.00
C GLY A 166 16.64 -18.73 17.91
N LEU A 167 17.08 -17.75 17.07
CA LEU A 167 16.26 -17.26 15.95
C LEU A 167 16.46 -18.12 14.72
N LYS A 168 15.36 -18.43 14.05
CA LYS A 168 15.33 -19.19 12.79
C LYS A 168 14.73 -18.35 11.69
N ILE A 169 15.38 -18.35 10.52
CA ILE A 169 14.83 -17.72 9.33
C ILE A 169 14.45 -18.81 8.35
N ARG A 170 13.23 -18.76 7.87
CA ARG A 170 12.73 -19.73 6.90
C ARG A 170 11.87 -19.08 5.83
N LYS A 171 11.70 -19.77 4.73
CA LYS A 171 10.77 -19.42 3.67
C LYS A 171 9.33 -19.66 4.13
N PHE A 172 8.41 -18.96 3.49
CA PHE A 172 6.98 -19.19 3.58
C PHE A 172 6.64 -20.61 3.06
N ASP A 173 5.75 -21.30 3.75
CA ASP A 173 5.33 -22.65 3.39
C ASP A 173 3.93 -22.63 2.76
N LEU A 174 3.89 -22.77 1.42
CA LEU A 174 2.63 -22.79 0.67
C LEU A 174 1.73 -23.99 1.02
N ASN A 175 2.29 -25.11 1.50
CA ASN A 175 1.50 -26.26 1.93
C ASN A 175 0.78 -25.98 3.26
N ASN A 176 1.30 -25.06 4.05
CA ASN A 176 0.73 -24.61 5.31
C ASN A 176 0.37 -23.12 5.26
N PHE A 177 -0.25 -22.69 4.16
CA PHE A 177 -0.52 -21.29 3.83
C PHE A 177 -1.23 -20.54 4.97
N GLU A 178 -2.31 -21.09 5.54
CA GLU A 178 -3.06 -20.43 6.62
C GLU A 178 -2.20 -20.23 7.87
N ARG A 179 -1.41 -21.24 8.25
CA ARG A 179 -0.48 -21.13 9.39
C ARG A 179 0.49 -19.95 9.20
N ASP A 180 1.09 -19.84 8.03
CA ASP A 180 2.12 -18.83 7.79
C ASP A 180 1.52 -17.44 7.56
N ILE A 181 0.34 -17.33 6.96
CA ILE A 181 -0.41 -16.07 6.90
C ILE A 181 -0.82 -15.61 8.30
N ARG A 182 -1.20 -16.52 9.20
CA ARG A 182 -1.50 -16.18 10.60
C ARG A 182 -0.27 -15.60 11.32
N LYS A 183 0.89 -16.18 11.11
CA LYS A 183 2.16 -15.66 11.64
C LYS A 183 2.49 -14.26 11.09
N ILE A 184 2.30 -14.04 9.78
CA ILE A 184 2.46 -12.72 9.16
C ILE A 184 1.45 -11.71 9.76
N TYR A 185 0.20 -12.11 9.96
CA TYR A 185 -0.81 -11.29 10.61
C TYR A 185 -0.40 -10.88 12.03
N GLU A 186 0.04 -11.83 12.86
CA GLU A 186 0.46 -11.57 14.25
C GLU A 186 1.61 -10.56 14.33
N VAL A 187 2.60 -10.65 13.45
CA VAL A 187 3.68 -9.66 13.36
C VAL A 187 3.12 -8.32 12.88
N SER A 188 2.26 -8.32 11.87
CA SER A 188 1.72 -7.11 11.25
C SER A 188 0.93 -6.26 12.25
N ILE A 189 0.01 -6.86 13.01
CA ILE A 189 -0.81 -6.11 13.98
C ILE A 189 0.03 -5.53 15.12
N LYS A 190 1.10 -6.21 15.54
CA LYS A 190 2.03 -5.72 16.58
C LYS A 190 2.97 -4.64 16.04
N SER A 191 3.43 -4.79 14.79
CA SER A 191 4.41 -3.88 14.20
C SER A 191 3.79 -2.56 13.73
N PHE A 192 2.53 -2.59 13.26
CA PHE A 192 1.91 -1.44 12.61
C PHE A 192 0.99 -0.63 13.52
N VAL A 193 0.81 -1.03 14.78
CA VAL A 193 -0.09 -0.37 15.74
C VAL A 193 0.16 1.13 15.88
N ASN A 194 1.39 1.58 15.77
CA ASN A 194 1.79 2.98 15.86
C ASN A 194 1.92 3.69 14.50
N ASN A 195 1.57 3.02 13.40
CA ASN A 195 1.62 3.65 12.09
C ASN A 195 0.50 4.69 11.95
N PHE A 196 0.79 5.72 11.17
CA PHE A 196 -0.18 6.78 10.88
C PHE A 196 -1.47 6.20 10.30
N LEU A 197 -2.60 6.56 10.87
CA LEU A 197 -3.95 6.07 10.53
C LEU A 197 -4.12 4.54 10.60
N TYR A 198 -3.31 3.86 11.41
CA TYR A 198 -3.51 2.43 11.61
C TYR A 198 -4.93 2.12 12.11
N THR A 199 -5.51 1.07 11.56
CA THR A 199 -6.79 0.51 11.96
C THR A 199 -6.60 -0.97 12.22
N PRO A 200 -7.04 -1.52 13.35
CA PRO A 200 -7.05 -2.97 13.56
C PRO A 200 -7.83 -3.68 12.45
N ILE A 201 -7.39 -4.88 12.12
CA ILE A 201 -8.06 -5.77 11.16
C ILE A 201 -8.19 -7.14 11.80
N GLU A 202 -9.32 -7.81 11.60
CA GLU A 202 -9.50 -9.18 12.06
C GLU A 202 -8.78 -10.17 11.13
N PHE A 203 -8.38 -11.32 11.67
CA PHE A 203 -7.62 -12.31 10.91
C PHE A 203 -8.36 -12.76 9.65
N GLU A 204 -9.66 -12.97 9.72
CA GLU A 204 -10.50 -13.43 8.61
C GLU A 204 -10.51 -12.40 7.45
N GLU A 205 -10.57 -11.09 7.75
CA GLU A 205 -10.46 -10.03 6.73
C GLU A 205 -9.04 -10.00 6.15
N PHE A 206 -8.01 -10.11 6.99
CA PHE A 206 -6.61 -10.19 6.55
C PHE A 206 -6.37 -11.41 5.67
N TYR A 207 -6.84 -12.59 6.06
CA TYR A 207 -6.71 -13.83 5.30
C TYR A 207 -7.33 -13.70 3.90
N LYS A 208 -8.57 -13.20 3.82
CA LYS A 208 -9.28 -12.96 2.54
C LYS A 208 -8.55 -12.01 1.60
N MET A 209 -7.77 -11.07 2.12
CA MET A 209 -6.95 -10.17 1.29
C MET A 209 -5.78 -10.90 0.62
N TYR A 210 -5.21 -11.92 1.28
CA TYR A 210 -4.02 -12.61 0.81
C TYR A 210 -4.30 -13.98 0.18
N GLU A 211 -5.45 -14.60 0.42
CA GLU A 211 -5.82 -15.88 -0.18
C GLU A 211 -5.73 -15.90 -1.71
N PRO A 212 -6.18 -14.85 -2.45
CA PRO A 212 -6.04 -14.82 -3.92
C PRO A 212 -4.58 -14.76 -4.39
N VAL A 213 -3.65 -14.33 -3.52
CA VAL A 213 -2.22 -14.24 -3.85
C VAL A 213 -1.55 -15.61 -3.85
N LYS A 214 -2.15 -16.60 -3.19
CA LYS A 214 -1.59 -17.95 -3.02
C LYS A 214 -1.16 -18.61 -4.33
N SER A 215 -1.93 -18.42 -5.40
CA SER A 215 -1.70 -19.07 -6.69
C SER A 215 -0.47 -18.54 -7.45
N PHE A 216 0.03 -17.36 -7.13
CA PHE A 216 1.18 -16.72 -7.78
C PHE A 216 2.28 -16.26 -6.81
N LEU A 217 2.13 -16.55 -5.51
CA LEU A 217 3.15 -16.26 -4.52
C LEU A 217 4.36 -17.15 -4.72
N ASN A 218 5.53 -16.52 -4.84
CA ASN A 218 6.81 -17.23 -4.86
C ASN A 218 7.39 -17.26 -3.43
N PRO A 219 7.43 -18.44 -2.76
CA PRO A 219 7.93 -18.54 -1.39
C PRO A 219 9.38 -18.11 -1.20
N GLU A 220 10.16 -18.08 -2.29
CA GLU A 220 11.55 -17.62 -2.23
C GLU A 220 11.66 -16.16 -1.80
N TRP A 221 10.63 -15.35 -2.03
CA TRP A 221 10.60 -13.92 -1.71
C TRP A 221 9.77 -13.58 -0.48
N VAL A 222 9.38 -14.59 0.31
CA VAL A 222 8.67 -14.39 1.58
C VAL A 222 9.41 -15.12 2.69
N LEU A 223 10.03 -14.37 3.59
CA LEU A 223 10.80 -14.94 4.70
C LEU A 223 10.15 -14.58 6.03
N LEU A 224 10.10 -15.55 6.93
CA LEU A 224 9.68 -15.41 8.31
C LEU A 224 10.88 -15.63 9.22
N ALA A 225 11.01 -14.78 10.25
CA ALA A 225 11.93 -15.00 11.36
C ALA A 225 11.11 -15.43 12.58
N GLU A 226 11.54 -16.49 13.23
CA GLU A 226 10.87 -17.11 14.38
C GLU A 226 11.86 -17.27 15.53
N ASN A 227 11.36 -17.21 16.77
CA ASN A 227 12.16 -17.50 17.96
C ASN A 227 12.24 -19.02 18.24
N GLU A 228 12.91 -19.41 19.30
CA GLU A 228 13.07 -20.80 19.74
C GLU A 228 11.74 -21.54 19.99
N ASN A 229 10.68 -20.79 20.34
CA ASN A 229 9.32 -21.31 20.55
C ASN A 229 8.50 -21.37 19.25
N ASN A 230 9.10 -21.10 18.08
CA ASN A 230 8.46 -20.95 16.77
C ASN A 230 7.43 -19.79 16.71
N GLU A 231 7.53 -18.80 17.61
CA GLU A 231 6.71 -17.60 17.56
C GLU A 231 7.28 -16.64 16.50
N PRO A 232 6.43 -16.00 15.66
CA PRO A 232 6.89 -15.11 14.62
C PRO A 232 7.33 -13.77 15.21
N ILE A 233 8.51 -13.29 14.80
CA ILE A 233 9.10 -12.03 15.29
C ILE A 233 9.29 -10.99 14.20
N ALA A 234 9.48 -11.43 12.96
CA ALA A 234 9.61 -10.55 11.80
C ALA A 234 9.26 -11.29 10.51
N PHE A 235 8.93 -10.54 9.48
CA PHE A 235 8.85 -11.08 8.12
C PHE A 235 9.26 -10.01 7.10
N ILE A 236 9.66 -10.49 5.93
CA ILE A 236 9.83 -9.69 4.73
C ILE A 236 9.04 -10.33 3.60
N PHE A 237 8.30 -9.50 2.84
CA PHE A 237 7.47 -9.94 1.73
C PHE A 237 7.88 -9.21 0.46
N GLY A 238 8.33 -9.98 -0.51
CA GLY A 238 8.65 -9.51 -1.86
C GLY A 238 8.00 -10.37 -2.93
N PHE A 239 8.03 -9.86 -4.17
CA PHE A 239 7.53 -10.55 -5.36
C PHE A 239 8.09 -9.91 -6.64
N ASP A 240 7.99 -10.64 -7.76
CA ASP A 240 8.47 -10.21 -9.06
C ASP A 240 7.67 -9.00 -9.59
N ASN A 241 8.37 -8.01 -10.15
CA ASN A 241 7.73 -6.92 -10.88
C ASN A 241 7.33 -7.36 -12.29
N LEU A 242 6.12 -7.88 -12.43
CA LEU A 242 5.61 -8.39 -13.71
C LEU A 242 5.29 -7.27 -14.72
N TYR A 243 5.31 -6.00 -14.33
CA TYR A 243 5.08 -4.86 -15.23
C TYR A 243 6.34 -4.46 -16.00
N ASN A 244 7.52 -4.71 -15.43
CA ASN A 244 8.78 -4.50 -16.14
C ASN A 244 9.29 -5.83 -16.73
N ARG A 245 9.11 -6.00 -18.04
CA ARG A 245 9.56 -7.22 -18.74
C ARG A 245 10.98 -7.09 -19.32
N SER A 246 11.51 -5.87 -19.38
CA SER A 246 12.86 -5.61 -19.91
C SER A 246 13.96 -5.87 -18.89
N GLU A 247 13.62 -5.73 -17.60
CA GLU A 247 14.55 -5.91 -16.50
C GLU A 247 13.91 -6.75 -15.38
N LYS A 248 14.68 -7.69 -14.84
CA LYS A 248 14.24 -8.51 -13.73
C LYS A 248 14.30 -7.69 -12.43
N SER A 249 13.16 -7.24 -11.94
CA SER A 249 13.04 -6.40 -10.76
C SER A 249 12.29 -7.13 -9.64
N LEU A 250 12.80 -7.06 -8.41
CA LEU A 250 12.12 -7.54 -7.21
C LEU A 250 11.46 -6.34 -6.49
N ILE A 251 10.23 -6.53 -6.03
CA ILE A 251 9.55 -5.55 -5.19
C ILE A 251 9.56 -6.07 -3.75
N ILE A 252 10.14 -5.32 -2.80
CA ILE A 252 9.96 -5.54 -1.37
C ILE A 252 8.79 -4.67 -0.93
N LYS A 253 7.65 -5.34 -0.69
CA LYS A 253 6.38 -4.66 -0.38
C LYS A 253 6.21 -4.40 1.11
N THR A 254 6.67 -5.32 1.94
CA THR A 254 6.48 -5.22 3.39
C THR A 254 7.68 -5.79 4.11
N LEU A 255 8.18 -5.04 5.07
CA LEU A 255 9.11 -5.47 6.10
C LEU A 255 8.47 -5.12 7.44
N ALA A 256 8.29 -6.10 8.30
CA ALA A 256 7.74 -5.89 9.63
C ALA A 256 8.50 -6.69 10.68
N GLN A 257 8.64 -6.09 11.85
CA GLN A 257 9.32 -6.65 13.01
C GLN A 257 8.55 -6.24 14.25
N ILE A 258 8.31 -7.16 15.18
CA ILE A 258 7.69 -6.81 16.47
C ILE A 258 8.59 -5.80 17.22
N PRO A 259 7.99 -4.80 17.90
CA PRO A 259 8.73 -3.72 18.56
C PRO A 259 9.36 -4.19 19.88
N ASP A 260 10.31 -5.14 19.80
CA ASP A 260 11.06 -5.66 20.93
C ASP A 260 12.56 -5.47 20.68
N TYR A 261 13.23 -4.82 21.63
CA TYR A 261 14.67 -4.53 21.54
C TYR A 261 15.54 -5.80 21.43
N LYS A 262 15.09 -6.92 21.99
CA LYS A 262 15.74 -8.24 21.88
C LYS A 262 16.03 -8.63 20.43
N TYR A 263 15.19 -8.22 19.52
CA TYR A 263 15.23 -8.59 18.09
C TYR A 263 15.78 -7.46 17.19
N ARG A 264 16.37 -6.44 17.80
CA ARG A 264 16.96 -5.33 17.04
C ARG A 264 17.94 -5.82 15.99
N GLY A 265 17.80 -5.31 14.75
CA GLY A 265 18.66 -5.63 13.61
C GLY A 265 18.11 -6.72 12.69
N ILE A 266 17.06 -7.48 13.10
CA ILE A 266 16.49 -8.53 12.25
C ILE A 266 15.91 -7.98 10.96
N GLY A 267 15.28 -6.80 10.99
CA GLY A 267 14.73 -6.15 9.79
C GLY A 267 15.84 -5.80 8.79
N SER A 268 16.96 -5.22 9.26
CA SER A 268 18.11 -4.93 8.40
C SER A 268 18.70 -6.20 7.81
N PHE A 269 18.84 -7.24 8.63
CA PHE A 269 19.33 -8.54 8.17
C PHE A 269 18.42 -9.13 7.08
N LEU A 270 17.11 -9.20 7.30
CA LEU A 270 16.16 -9.72 6.31
C LEU A 270 16.23 -8.95 4.99
N THR A 271 16.42 -7.62 5.07
CA THR A 271 16.55 -6.79 3.87
C THR A 271 17.85 -7.07 3.13
N GLU A 272 18.99 -7.10 3.82
CA GLU A 272 20.31 -7.41 3.21
C GLU A 272 20.33 -8.84 2.64
N PHE A 273 19.75 -9.80 3.35
CA PHE A 273 19.62 -11.19 2.89
C PHE A 273 18.79 -11.29 1.62
N MET A 274 17.67 -10.56 1.55
CA MET A 274 16.83 -10.49 0.35
C MET A 274 17.60 -9.89 -0.83
N HIS A 275 18.39 -8.83 -0.59
CA HIS A 275 19.24 -8.23 -1.62
C HIS A 275 20.29 -9.19 -2.17
N LYS A 276 21.03 -9.89 -1.27
CA LYS A 276 22.00 -10.92 -1.67
C LYS A 276 21.34 -12.00 -2.52
N LYS A 277 20.21 -12.50 -2.06
CA LYS A 277 19.45 -13.54 -2.74
C LYS A 277 18.94 -13.09 -4.11
N ALA A 278 18.45 -11.85 -4.23
CA ALA A 278 18.00 -11.27 -5.49
C ALA A 278 19.18 -11.13 -6.49
N LYS A 279 20.35 -10.67 -6.03
CA LYS A 279 21.58 -10.64 -6.83
C LYS A 279 21.93 -12.03 -7.36
N GLU A 280 21.99 -13.03 -6.47
CA GLU A 280 22.31 -14.43 -6.83
C GLU A 280 21.31 -15.02 -7.83
N ALA A 281 20.04 -14.59 -7.77
CA ALA A 281 18.98 -14.99 -8.68
C ALA A 281 18.93 -14.15 -9.98
N GLY A 282 19.91 -13.25 -10.19
CA GLY A 282 20.05 -12.46 -11.42
C GLY A 282 19.06 -11.30 -11.56
N TYR A 283 18.60 -10.70 -10.45
CA TYR A 283 17.81 -9.48 -10.51
C TYR A 283 18.70 -8.28 -10.78
N ASN A 284 18.18 -7.31 -11.56
CA ASN A 284 18.87 -6.08 -11.92
C ASN A 284 18.70 -5.00 -10.83
N ASN A 285 17.53 -4.97 -10.20
CA ASN A 285 17.21 -3.96 -9.18
C ASN A 285 16.15 -4.46 -8.19
N ILE A 286 16.04 -3.73 -7.08
CA ILE A 286 15.02 -3.96 -6.06
C ILE A 286 14.29 -2.66 -5.77
N ILE A 287 12.96 -2.71 -5.79
CA ILE A 287 12.09 -1.59 -5.42
C ILE A 287 11.62 -1.81 -3.97
N HIS A 288 11.92 -0.85 -3.09
CA HIS A 288 11.37 -0.79 -1.73
C HIS A 288 10.10 0.05 -1.77
N ALA A 289 8.95 -0.60 -1.55
CA ALA A 289 7.67 0.00 -1.83
C ALA A 289 6.99 0.62 -0.60
N LEU A 290 6.45 1.84 -0.83
CA LEU A 290 5.41 2.50 -0.06
C LEU A 290 5.78 2.80 1.40
N MET A 291 6.97 3.34 1.63
CA MET A 291 7.46 3.71 2.95
C MET A 291 6.91 5.07 3.37
N HIS A 292 6.34 5.15 4.58
CA HIS A 292 6.00 6.43 5.19
C HIS A 292 7.26 7.22 5.54
N GLU A 293 7.22 8.55 5.44
CA GLU A 293 8.39 9.42 5.70
C GLU A 293 9.01 9.25 7.10
N SER A 294 8.23 8.84 8.11
CA SER A 294 8.72 8.56 9.46
C SER A 294 9.28 7.14 9.64
N ASN A 295 9.20 6.27 8.63
CA ASN A 295 9.64 4.89 8.77
C ASN A 295 11.18 4.79 8.78
N VAL A 296 11.70 4.10 9.80
CA VAL A 296 13.14 3.79 9.91
C VAL A 296 13.63 2.97 8.70
N SER A 297 12.75 2.17 8.09
CA SER A 297 13.07 1.37 6.91
C SER A 297 13.49 2.20 5.69
N ALA A 298 13.06 3.46 5.59
CA ALA A 298 13.50 4.39 4.56
C ALA A 298 15.03 4.64 4.57
N ASN A 299 15.67 4.41 5.72
CA ASN A 299 17.10 4.62 5.93
C ASN A 299 17.91 3.30 5.92
N ILE A 300 17.29 2.13 5.79
CA ILE A 300 18.01 0.84 5.90
C ILE A 300 18.88 0.58 4.68
N LEU A 301 18.39 0.92 3.48
CA LEU A 301 19.16 0.84 2.25
C LEU A 301 18.81 2.04 1.36
N ALA A 302 19.74 2.98 1.26
CA ALA A 302 19.57 4.15 0.42
C ALA A 302 19.50 3.73 -1.05
N GLY A 303 18.31 3.79 -1.63
CA GLY A 303 18.06 3.70 -3.05
C GLY A 303 17.75 5.09 -3.63
N GLU A 304 17.72 5.19 -4.94
CA GLU A 304 17.22 6.37 -5.61
C GLU A 304 15.69 6.46 -5.47
N LEU A 305 15.19 7.70 -5.41
CA LEU A 305 13.75 7.94 -5.36
C LEU A 305 13.09 7.39 -6.63
N TYR A 306 12.07 6.52 -6.44
CA TYR A 306 11.31 5.95 -7.53
C TYR A 306 9.94 6.63 -7.70
N HIS A 307 9.10 6.60 -6.65
CA HIS A 307 7.80 7.28 -6.62
C HIS A 307 7.59 8.05 -5.32
N LYS A 308 6.78 9.10 -5.38
CA LYS A 308 6.25 9.84 -4.23
C LYS A 308 4.75 9.70 -4.17
N TYR A 309 4.23 9.70 -2.94
CA TYR A 309 2.79 9.61 -2.69
C TYR A 309 2.39 10.59 -1.61
N LYS A 310 1.14 11.05 -1.66
CA LYS A 310 0.55 11.94 -0.66
C LYS A 310 -0.80 11.41 -0.20
N LEU A 311 -1.08 11.59 1.08
CA LEU A 311 -2.43 11.51 1.62
C LEU A 311 -2.86 12.94 2.00
N TYR A 312 -4.12 13.25 1.76
CA TYR A 312 -4.65 14.58 1.91
C TYR A 312 -5.70 14.65 3.02
N GLY A 313 -5.85 15.84 3.63
CA GLY A 313 -6.90 16.18 4.58
C GLY A 313 -7.36 17.63 4.42
N VAL A 314 -8.54 17.93 4.92
CA VAL A 314 -9.10 19.30 4.93
C VAL A 314 -9.99 19.48 6.13
N GLU A 315 -9.85 20.64 6.81
CA GLU A 315 -10.82 21.16 7.77
C GLU A 315 -12.07 21.67 7.02
N LEU A 316 -13.25 21.52 7.62
CA LEU A 316 -14.55 21.80 6.98
C LEU A 316 -15.21 23.06 7.54
#